data_abcf2c20d90143c4649e58f13806cbc8
#
_entry.id   abcf2c20d90143c4649e58f13806cbc8
#
_cell.length_a   1.000
_cell.length_b   1.000
_cell.length_c   1.000
_cell.angle_alpha   90.00
_cell.angle_beta   90.00
_cell.angle_gamma   90.00
#
_symmetry.space_group_name_H-M   'P 1'
#
loop_
_entity.id
_entity.type
_entity.pdbx_description
1 polymer ?
#
loop_
_entity_poly.entity_id
_entity_poly.type
_entity_poly.pdbx_seq_one_letter_code
_entity_poly.pdbx_strand_id
1 'polypeptide(L)'
;MIIITILTLIVAIGLQDTQQSKITPILFSRITSIMLIYAAILTFNMLYLDIIESGLGIFSGYFQVSNISLSLEIFIYIIGALILMPWYPNIFNNKLIWEIDTEKANTLKLESPSHLSLHPFHPVGDGEGVAGVIELTDKKVDSISVTHPHIGNRWENFYDRVVKYNRPVLSEYALIILFTTLGGVLLISSYDLVSMYLSIELQSFALYLLASLYRDSESATSAGLKYFLLGGLSSCFILLGAGLIYAYTGLTNLEALYSLFSVPNITDTIVSESYLGQSNISGHRGFLLGLILIVSGFLFKIAAAPFHNWAPDVYDQVPTIITTWLTIVPKIAIIVFLLELESGLFINSDISNITNDVHSLSLLNITIDNIITMDGNILKNLFLFSSLLSLIVGTVVGLAQYKIKRLLAYSTISHVGFLVLALAVNTEQSTESLIFYIFQYSLTNLNTFLIILVFGYSLNTNALPLGTGLLGAWKNNNTNLNIKSNLDIRYISELKAQFINNPILSLSLAICLFSMAGVPPLIGFFAKQQVLYSATYSGYYFISIVAILVSVISASYYLQIIKVIHFPIKDNNTYNNTDNNNKNDSNSIIPVTNIHSMTISILTLTILLFILNPSILLNSTHLLALSIFNC
;
A
#
# COMPACT_ATOMS: atom_id res chain seq x y z
N MET A 1 3.02 0.96 -23.44
CA MET A 1 2.83 2.31 -22.85
C MET A 1 3.68 2.51 -21.60
N ILE A 2 3.52 1.70 -20.55
CA ILE A 2 4.28 1.81 -19.29
C ILE A 2 5.79 1.73 -19.50
N ILE A 3 6.29 0.84 -20.34
CA ILE A 3 7.72 0.72 -20.68
C ILE A 3 8.26 2.02 -21.29
N ILE A 4 7.51 2.63 -22.20
CA ILE A 4 7.89 3.91 -22.81
C ILE A 4 7.97 5.02 -21.74
N THR A 5 7.01 5.05 -20.82
CA THR A 5 7.02 6.04 -19.73
C THR A 5 8.17 5.82 -18.76
N ILE A 6 8.53 4.57 -18.45
CA ILE A 6 9.72 4.24 -17.64
C ILE A 6 10.98 4.77 -18.33
N LEU A 7 11.16 4.49 -19.62
CA LEU A 7 12.32 4.96 -20.39
C LEU A 7 12.40 6.50 -20.43
N THR A 8 11.28 7.18 -20.68
CA THR A 8 11.25 8.65 -20.70
C THR A 8 11.55 9.26 -19.34
N LEU A 9 11.07 8.65 -18.23
CA LEU A 9 11.37 9.12 -16.87
C LEU A 9 12.82 8.88 -16.48
N ILE A 10 13.43 7.75 -16.84
CA ILE A 10 14.85 7.49 -16.59
C ILE A 10 15.71 8.60 -17.24
N VAL A 11 15.42 8.91 -18.50
CA VAL A 11 16.13 9.99 -19.21
C VAL A 11 15.88 11.34 -18.55
N ALA A 12 14.64 11.66 -18.16
CA ALA A 12 14.28 12.91 -17.52
C ALA A 12 14.96 13.10 -16.15
N ILE A 13 15.05 12.03 -15.34
CA ILE A 13 15.74 12.04 -14.04
C ILE A 13 17.25 12.22 -14.24
N GLY A 14 17.85 11.52 -15.20
CA GLY A 14 19.28 11.66 -15.50
C GLY A 14 19.67 13.05 -16.02
N LEU A 15 18.78 13.70 -16.79
CA LEU A 15 19.00 15.08 -17.25
C LEU A 15 18.82 16.12 -16.15
N GLN A 16 18.03 15.83 -15.11
CA GLN A 16 17.80 16.75 -13.99
C GLN A 16 19.08 17.04 -13.21
N ASP A 17 19.96 16.07 -13.05
CA ASP A 17 21.22 16.23 -12.32
C ASP A 17 22.21 17.16 -13.03
N THR A 18 22.03 17.37 -14.34
CA THR A 18 22.92 18.20 -15.19
C THR A 18 22.45 19.64 -15.36
N GLN A 19 21.18 19.95 -15.06
CA GLN A 19 20.60 21.27 -15.25
C GLN A 19 20.42 22.03 -13.93
N GLN A 20 20.67 23.34 -13.96
CA GLN A 20 20.48 24.23 -12.80
C GLN A 20 19.00 24.43 -12.40
N SER A 21 18.06 24.16 -13.29
CA SER A 21 16.61 24.24 -13.01
C SER A 21 16.09 22.89 -12.50
N LYS A 22 15.97 22.75 -11.20
CA LYS A 22 15.42 21.53 -10.58
C LYS A 22 13.93 21.38 -10.90
N ILE A 23 13.59 20.38 -11.68
CA ILE A 23 12.21 19.95 -11.87
C ILE A 23 11.67 19.41 -10.54
N THR A 24 10.49 19.86 -10.12
CA THR A 24 9.94 19.43 -8.83
C THR A 24 9.55 17.95 -8.90
N PRO A 25 9.89 17.11 -7.91
CA PRO A 25 9.57 15.68 -7.91
C PRO A 25 8.04 15.41 -7.93
N ILE A 26 7.25 16.39 -7.51
CA ILE A 26 5.77 16.36 -7.62
C ILE A 26 5.31 16.29 -9.08
N LEU A 27 6.04 16.90 -9.99
CA LEU A 27 5.69 16.87 -11.41
C LEU A 27 5.85 15.45 -11.97
N PHE A 28 6.87 14.70 -11.55
CA PHE A 28 7.04 13.30 -11.97
C PHE A 28 5.87 12.42 -11.48
N SER A 29 5.42 12.58 -10.24
CA SER A 29 4.28 11.82 -9.73
C SER A 29 2.95 12.18 -10.44
N ARG A 30 2.77 13.44 -10.85
CA ARG A 30 1.61 13.85 -11.64
C ARG A 30 1.65 13.29 -13.06
N ILE A 31 2.80 13.32 -13.71
CA ILE A 31 2.97 12.72 -15.03
C ILE A 31 2.67 11.23 -14.96
N THR A 32 3.21 10.51 -13.97
CA THR A 32 2.94 9.07 -13.81
C THR A 32 1.47 8.78 -13.55
N SER A 33 0.75 9.59 -12.75
CA SER A 33 -0.68 9.39 -12.54
C SER A 33 -1.50 9.59 -13.83
N ILE A 34 -1.17 10.61 -14.63
CA ILE A 34 -1.82 10.85 -15.94
C ILE A 34 -1.55 9.68 -16.89
N MET A 35 -0.32 9.17 -16.90
CA MET A 35 0.06 8.05 -17.76
C MET A 35 -0.63 6.73 -17.37
N LEU A 36 -0.86 6.49 -16.06
CA LEU A 36 -1.64 5.35 -15.61
C LEU A 36 -3.12 5.47 -16.02
N ILE A 37 -3.72 6.65 -15.94
CA ILE A 37 -5.09 6.88 -16.43
C ILE A 37 -5.16 6.62 -17.94
N TYR A 38 -4.18 7.13 -18.70
CA TYR A 38 -4.12 6.90 -20.13
C TYR A 38 -3.96 5.41 -20.47
N ALA A 39 -3.14 4.67 -19.73
CA ALA A 39 -3.03 3.22 -19.86
C ALA A 39 -4.37 2.53 -19.58
N ALA A 40 -5.10 2.95 -18.52
CA ALA A 40 -6.43 2.41 -18.22
C ALA A 40 -7.44 2.64 -19.36
N ILE A 41 -7.42 3.80 -20.00
CA ILE A 41 -8.30 4.09 -21.15
C ILE A 41 -7.95 3.21 -22.35
N LEU A 42 -6.65 2.99 -22.61
CA LEU A 42 -6.21 2.12 -23.71
C LEU A 42 -6.62 0.66 -23.47
N THR A 43 -6.41 0.14 -22.26
CA THR A 43 -6.83 -1.23 -21.91
C THR A 43 -8.36 -1.37 -21.93
N PHE A 44 -9.11 -0.34 -21.55
CA PHE A 44 -10.57 -0.32 -21.66
C PHE A 44 -11.04 -0.43 -23.12
N ASN A 45 -10.36 0.25 -24.04
CA ASN A 45 -10.68 0.14 -25.47
C ASN A 45 -10.42 -1.27 -26.04
N MET A 46 -9.47 -2.02 -25.43
CA MET A 46 -9.20 -3.40 -25.85
C MET A 46 -10.34 -4.36 -25.49
N LEU A 47 -11.13 -4.09 -24.43
CA LEU A 47 -12.28 -4.92 -24.04
C LEU A 47 -13.39 -5.02 -25.13
N TYR A 48 -13.43 -4.08 -26.07
CA TYR A 48 -14.40 -4.09 -27.17
C TYR A 48 -13.97 -4.95 -28.38
N LEU A 49 -12.82 -5.63 -28.29
CA LEU A 49 -12.35 -6.51 -29.36
C LEU A 49 -12.89 -7.93 -29.15
N ASP A 50 -13.79 -8.37 -30.02
CA ASP A 50 -14.43 -9.70 -29.96
C ASP A 50 -13.43 -10.87 -29.94
N ILE A 51 -12.21 -10.65 -30.46
CA ILE A 51 -11.15 -11.67 -30.53
C ILE A 51 -10.62 -12.08 -29.13
N ILE A 52 -10.86 -11.26 -28.10
CA ILE A 52 -10.32 -11.46 -26.76
C ILE A 52 -11.23 -12.34 -25.89
N GLU A 53 -12.47 -12.61 -26.30
CA GLU A 53 -13.41 -13.41 -25.52
C GLU A 53 -12.88 -14.81 -25.20
N SER A 54 -12.16 -15.45 -26.12
CA SER A 54 -11.56 -16.78 -25.96
C SER A 54 -10.15 -16.76 -25.36
N GLY A 55 -9.61 -15.58 -25.03
CA GLY A 55 -8.22 -15.40 -24.62
C GLY A 55 -7.23 -15.37 -25.78
N LEU A 56 -6.36 -14.36 -25.80
CA LEU A 56 -5.33 -14.18 -26.82
C LEU A 56 -3.95 -14.49 -26.23
N GLY A 57 -3.31 -15.53 -26.71
CA GLY A 57 -1.92 -15.86 -26.38
C GLY A 57 -0.93 -14.93 -27.09
N ILE A 58 -0.02 -14.31 -26.33
CA ILE A 58 1.01 -13.40 -26.84
C ILE A 58 2.39 -14.02 -26.57
N PHE A 59 3.36 -13.77 -27.45
CA PHE A 59 4.73 -14.28 -27.32
C PHE A 59 4.80 -15.82 -27.19
N SER A 60 4.17 -16.54 -28.10
CA SER A 60 4.16 -18.01 -28.12
C SER A 60 3.51 -18.63 -26.86
N GLY A 61 2.53 -17.95 -26.24
CA GLY A 61 1.81 -18.45 -25.08
C GLY A 61 2.47 -18.16 -23.71
N TYR A 62 3.53 -17.33 -23.66
CA TYR A 62 4.07 -16.87 -22.38
C TYR A 62 3.10 -15.97 -21.61
N PHE A 63 2.28 -15.21 -22.32
CA PHE A 63 1.27 -14.32 -21.76
C PHE A 63 -0.06 -14.57 -22.45
N GLN A 64 -1.14 -14.54 -21.67
CA GLN A 64 -2.51 -14.62 -22.15
C GLN A 64 -3.28 -13.39 -21.72
N VAL A 65 -4.03 -12.81 -22.65
CA VAL A 65 -4.91 -11.67 -22.41
C VAL A 65 -6.33 -12.17 -22.45
N SER A 66 -7.01 -12.15 -21.31
CA SER A 66 -8.42 -12.50 -21.12
C SER A 66 -9.25 -11.26 -20.71
N ASN A 67 -10.57 -11.34 -20.80
CA ASN A 67 -11.45 -10.25 -20.36
C ASN A 67 -11.27 -9.92 -18.89
N ILE A 68 -10.94 -10.93 -18.06
CA ILE A 68 -10.68 -10.75 -16.62
C ILE A 68 -9.35 -10.04 -16.42
N SER A 69 -8.28 -10.51 -17.08
CA SER A 69 -6.97 -9.88 -16.96
C SER A 69 -7.05 -8.41 -17.32
N LEU A 70 -7.70 -8.04 -18.44
CA LEU A 70 -7.88 -6.65 -18.86
C LEU A 70 -8.69 -5.81 -17.86
N SER A 71 -9.81 -6.34 -17.36
CA SER A 71 -10.66 -5.59 -16.43
C SER A 71 -9.96 -5.30 -15.11
N LEU A 72 -9.18 -6.25 -14.60
CA LEU A 72 -8.43 -6.09 -13.37
C LEU A 72 -7.15 -5.27 -13.55
N GLU A 73 -6.54 -5.29 -14.75
CA GLU A 73 -5.48 -4.34 -15.12
C GLU A 73 -5.98 -2.89 -15.11
N ILE A 74 -7.15 -2.62 -15.72
CA ILE A 74 -7.78 -1.30 -15.67
C ILE A 74 -7.96 -0.84 -14.23
N PHE A 75 -8.42 -1.74 -13.37
CA PHE A 75 -8.62 -1.46 -11.96
C PHE A 75 -7.32 -1.10 -11.24
N ILE A 76 -6.23 -1.85 -11.47
CA ILE A 76 -4.90 -1.54 -10.92
C ILE A 76 -4.41 -0.16 -11.39
N TYR A 77 -4.58 0.18 -12.66
CA TYR A 77 -4.17 1.47 -13.19
C TYR A 77 -4.94 2.63 -12.55
N ILE A 78 -6.26 2.49 -12.41
CA ILE A 78 -7.10 3.51 -11.77
C ILE A 78 -6.71 3.70 -10.30
N ILE A 79 -6.57 2.62 -9.54
CA ILE A 79 -6.15 2.69 -8.13
C ILE A 79 -4.75 3.29 -8.02
N GLY A 80 -3.82 2.85 -8.86
CA GLY A 80 -2.47 3.39 -8.88
C GLY A 80 -2.44 4.89 -9.14
N ALA A 81 -3.25 5.37 -10.08
CA ALA A 81 -3.42 6.79 -10.35
C ALA A 81 -4.01 7.53 -9.15
N LEU A 82 -5.05 6.98 -8.50
CA LEU A 82 -5.68 7.59 -7.32
C LEU A 82 -4.72 7.66 -6.12
N ILE A 83 -3.83 6.69 -5.93
CA ILE A 83 -2.80 6.75 -4.89
C ILE A 83 -1.79 7.87 -5.17
N LEU A 84 -1.44 8.10 -6.44
CA LEU A 84 -0.44 9.09 -6.82
C LEU A 84 -0.97 10.52 -6.91
N MET A 85 -2.26 10.73 -7.16
CA MET A 85 -2.87 12.05 -7.31
C MET A 85 -2.79 12.95 -6.07
N PRO A 86 -3.09 12.49 -4.85
CA PRO A 86 -3.17 13.35 -3.67
C PRO A 86 -1.80 13.59 -3.06
N TRP A 87 -0.89 14.24 -3.78
CA TRP A 87 0.43 14.57 -3.29
C TRP A 87 0.49 15.94 -2.64
N TYR A 88 1.06 15.91 -1.45
CA TYR A 88 1.66 16.93 -0.60
C TYR A 88 1.08 18.36 -0.68
N PRO A 89 0.49 18.89 0.38
CA PRO A 89 0.24 20.30 0.47
C PRO A 89 1.59 21.02 0.41
N ASN A 90 1.77 21.96 -0.52
CA ASN A 90 2.85 22.92 -0.49
C ASN A 90 2.71 23.75 0.80
N ILE A 91 3.16 23.21 1.93
CA ILE A 91 3.18 23.89 3.23
C ILE A 91 4.08 25.12 3.15
N PHE A 92 5.00 25.11 2.22
CA PHE A 92 5.83 26.25 1.84
C PHE A 92 5.49 26.70 0.41
N ASN A 93 4.38 27.42 0.27
CA ASN A 93 4.25 28.30 -0.87
C ASN A 93 5.47 29.25 -0.78
N ASN A 94 6.40 29.13 -1.70
CA ASN A 94 7.58 30.01 -1.80
C ASN A 94 7.19 31.51 -1.73
N LYS A 95 5.93 31.84 -2.07
CA LYS A 95 5.36 33.16 -1.93
C LYS A 95 5.33 33.69 -0.50
N LEU A 96 4.94 32.89 0.49
CA LEU A 96 4.91 33.31 1.90
C LEU A 96 6.32 33.53 2.46
N ILE A 97 7.31 32.76 2.01
CA ILE A 97 8.72 32.96 2.44
C ILE A 97 9.28 34.22 1.80
N TRP A 98 9.03 34.46 0.52
CA TRP A 98 9.43 35.68 -0.16
C TRP A 98 8.72 36.91 0.39
N GLU A 99 7.45 36.84 0.77
CA GLU A 99 6.72 37.96 1.39
C GLU A 99 7.26 38.28 2.79
N ILE A 100 7.62 37.27 3.59
CA ILE A 100 8.23 37.46 4.92
C ILE A 100 9.64 38.05 4.77
N ASP A 101 10.42 37.64 3.80
CA ASP A 101 11.78 38.15 3.57
C ASP A 101 11.73 39.55 2.98
N THR A 102 10.77 39.89 2.13
CA THR A 102 10.60 41.27 1.59
C THR A 102 10.01 42.20 2.62
N GLU A 103 9.08 41.79 3.49
CA GLU A 103 8.60 42.60 4.62
C GLU A 103 9.71 42.86 5.63
N LYS A 104 10.53 41.86 5.99
CA LYS A 104 11.68 42.05 6.90
C LYS A 104 12.78 42.86 6.28
N ALA A 105 13.05 42.71 4.99
CA ALA A 105 14.02 43.60 4.30
C ALA A 105 13.54 45.05 4.25
N ASN A 106 12.24 45.28 4.16
CA ASN A 106 11.64 46.61 4.18
C ASN A 106 11.57 47.20 5.60
N THR A 107 11.32 46.40 6.64
CA THR A 107 11.40 46.88 8.04
C THR A 107 12.81 47.18 8.49
N LEU A 108 13.80 46.41 8.03
CA LEU A 108 15.23 46.72 8.29
C LEU A 108 15.75 47.93 7.54
N LYS A 109 15.13 48.32 6.42
CA LYS A 109 15.45 49.57 5.71
C LYS A 109 14.81 50.83 6.34
N LEU A 110 13.77 50.66 7.17
CA LEU A 110 13.11 51.77 7.87
C LEU A 110 13.72 52.11 9.22
N GLU A 111 14.60 51.30 9.78
CA GLU A 111 15.40 51.59 10.96
C GLU A 111 16.84 51.92 10.58
N SER A 112 17.04 52.91 9.72
CA SER A 112 18.32 53.63 9.67
C SER A 112 18.39 54.53 10.91
N PRO A 113 19.37 54.38 11.80
CA PRO A 113 19.47 55.23 12.97
C PRO A 113 19.94 56.65 12.56
N SER A 114 18.98 57.51 12.27
CA SER A 114 19.20 58.94 12.27
C SER A 114 19.09 59.41 13.71
N HIS A 115 20.16 59.38 14.45
CA HIS A 115 20.47 60.15 15.67
C HIS A 115 21.51 59.41 16.53
N LEU A 116 22.74 59.35 16.04
CA LEU A 116 23.91 59.26 16.92
C LEU A 116 24.40 60.67 17.08
N SER A 117 23.91 61.43 18.08
CA SER A 117 24.47 62.64 18.55
C SER A 117 25.83 62.32 19.20
N LEU A 118 26.91 62.76 18.53
CA LEU A 118 28.22 62.79 19.08
C LEU A 118 28.25 63.78 20.27
N HIS A 119 28.30 63.26 21.50
CA HIS A 119 28.66 64.08 22.66
C HIS A 119 30.19 64.33 22.65
N PRO A 120 30.63 65.56 22.79
CA PRO A 120 32.07 65.89 22.86
C PRO A 120 32.68 65.43 24.18
N PHE A 121 33.81 64.74 24.09
CA PHE A 121 34.64 64.35 25.24
C PHE A 121 35.16 65.59 25.95
N HIS A 122 34.86 65.72 27.24
CA HIS A 122 35.60 66.64 28.15
C HIS A 122 36.86 65.94 28.69
N PRO A 123 38.01 66.62 28.71
CA PRO A 123 39.18 66.07 29.36
C PRO A 123 39.13 66.39 30.87
N VAL A 124 39.27 65.35 31.68
CA VAL A 124 39.58 65.50 33.12
C VAL A 124 40.90 64.83 33.38
N GLY A 125 41.72 65.60 34.10
CA GLY A 125 43.15 65.47 34.28
C GLY A 125 43.63 64.41 35.24
N ASP A 126 44.87 64.18 35.12
CA ASP A 126 45.93 63.86 36.12
C ASP A 126 45.66 62.71 37.13
N GLY A 127 46.51 61.70 37.05
CA GLY A 127 46.74 60.74 38.12
C GLY A 127 47.45 59.43 37.72
N GLU A 128 48.78 59.54 37.70
CA GLU A 128 49.78 58.48 37.98
C GLU A 128 49.57 57.01 37.62
N GLY A 129 50.39 56.55 36.66
CA GLY A 129 51.30 55.40 36.88
C GLY A 129 50.79 54.00 36.68
N VAL A 130 51.13 53.37 35.58
CA VAL A 130 51.94 52.15 35.49
C VAL A 130 52.21 51.87 34.03
N ALA A 131 53.46 51.73 33.69
CA ALA A 131 53.98 51.43 32.34
C ALA A 131 53.65 49.96 31.94
N GLY A 132 53.02 49.82 30.81
CA GLY A 132 52.95 48.56 30.07
C GLY A 132 53.27 48.89 28.61
N VAL A 133 54.49 48.60 28.22
CA VAL A 133 54.97 48.73 26.84
C VAL A 133 54.23 47.72 25.97
N ILE A 134 53.48 48.21 24.99
CA ILE A 134 53.02 47.40 23.87
C ILE A 134 53.66 47.96 22.61
N GLU A 135 54.60 47.18 22.08
CA GLU A 135 55.19 47.38 20.76
C GLU A 135 54.13 47.32 19.67
N LEU A 136 53.91 48.43 19.00
CA LEU A 136 53.17 48.52 17.75
C LEU A 136 54.07 48.10 16.61
N THR A 137 53.96 46.86 16.16
CA THR A 137 54.51 46.47 14.86
C THR A 137 53.50 46.84 13.77
N ASP A 138 53.93 47.69 12.88
CA ASP A 138 53.25 48.06 11.64
C ASP A 138 52.91 46.84 10.81
N LYS A 139 51.63 46.47 10.73
CA LYS A 139 51.06 45.66 9.68
C LYS A 139 49.90 46.37 9.01
N LYS A 140 50.07 46.50 7.68
CA LYS A 140 49.18 47.09 6.71
C LYS A 140 47.68 46.88 7.07
N VAL A 141 46.98 48.03 7.04
CA VAL A 141 45.49 48.04 7.08
C VAL A 141 44.97 47.50 5.73
N ASP A 142 44.79 46.23 5.65
CA ASP A 142 43.94 45.63 4.62
C ASP A 142 42.49 45.78 5.09
N SER A 143 41.66 46.28 4.19
CA SER A 143 40.25 46.56 4.34
C SER A 143 39.51 45.42 5.09
N ILE A 144 39.11 45.70 6.32
CA ILE A 144 38.22 44.80 7.09
C ILE A 144 36.85 44.85 6.42
N SER A 145 36.62 43.91 5.51
CA SER A 145 35.28 43.54 5.14
C SER A 145 34.63 42.89 6.38
N VAL A 146 33.73 43.63 7.02
CA VAL A 146 32.89 43.07 8.08
C VAL A 146 31.95 42.06 7.45
N THR A 147 32.47 40.86 7.19
CA THR A 147 31.66 39.71 6.94
C THR A 147 31.13 39.24 8.31
N HIS A 148 29.85 39.37 8.53
CA HIS A 148 29.15 38.67 9.59
C HIS A 148 28.98 37.21 9.18
N PRO A 149 29.90 36.28 9.47
CA PRO A 149 29.86 34.92 8.93
C PRO A 149 28.89 33.99 9.66
N HIS A 150 28.24 34.46 10.72
CA HIS A 150 27.49 33.58 11.59
C HIS A 150 25.97 33.58 11.40
N ILE A 151 25.40 34.56 10.71
CA ILE A 151 23.95 34.63 10.53
C ILE A 151 23.53 33.86 9.27
N GLY A 152 24.27 33.94 8.18
CA GLY A 152 23.99 33.22 6.94
C GLY A 152 24.05 31.70 7.11
N ASN A 153 25.15 31.19 7.69
CA ASN A 153 25.33 29.73 7.90
C ASN A 153 24.32 29.15 8.89
N ARG A 154 23.71 29.94 9.76
CA ARG A 154 22.68 29.49 10.71
C ARG A 154 21.32 29.33 10.04
N TRP A 155 21.01 30.20 9.08
CA TRP A 155 19.79 30.10 8.29
C TRP A 155 19.88 29.00 7.24
N GLU A 156 21.02 28.82 6.59
CA GLU A 156 21.28 27.70 5.71
C GLU A 156 21.14 26.35 6.47
N ASN A 157 21.75 26.24 7.65
CA ASN A 157 21.60 25.05 8.50
C ASN A 157 20.17 24.83 9.01
N PHE A 158 19.40 25.91 9.21
CA PHE A 158 17.97 25.80 9.56
C PHE A 158 17.16 25.41 8.32
N TYR A 159 17.43 26.02 7.18
CA TYR A 159 16.81 25.67 5.90
C TYR A 159 17.12 24.22 5.52
N ASP A 160 18.34 23.79 5.63
CA ASP A 160 18.75 22.40 5.40
C ASP A 160 18.10 21.43 6.38
N ARG A 161 17.93 21.82 7.65
CA ARG A 161 17.16 21.00 8.61
C ARG A 161 15.68 20.97 8.26
N VAL A 162 15.03 22.08 7.96
CA VAL A 162 13.61 22.13 7.60
C VAL A 162 13.36 21.41 6.28
N VAL A 163 14.24 21.55 5.30
CA VAL A 163 14.21 20.79 4.04
C VAL A 163 14.48 19.31 4.27
N LYS A 164 15.38 18.97 5.19
CA LYS A 164 15.69 17.60 5.59
C LYS A 164 14.56 16.94 6.40
N TYR A 165 13.76 17.74 7.13
CA TYR A 165 12.57 17.25 7.86
C TYR A 165 11.33 17.16 6.96
N ASN A 166 11.17 18.05 6.01
CA ASN A 166 10.21 17.93 4.91
C ASN A 166 10.86 17.13 3.79
N ARG A 167 11.02 15.82 3.99
CA ARG A 167 11.65 14.95 2.99
C ARG A 167 10.97 15.16 1.64
N PRO A 168 11.69 15.67 0.64
CA PRO A 168 11.12 15.77 -0.68
C PRO A 168 10.76 14.37 -1.14
N VAL A 169 9.66 14.26 -1.83
CA VAL A 169 9.39 13.10 -2.65
C VAL A 169 10.58 12.94 -3.58
N LEU A 170 11.21 11.80 -3.50
CA LEU A 170 12.31 11.48 -4.40
C LEU A 170 11.72 11.29 -5.81
N SER A 171 12.38 11.81 -6.81
CA SER A 171 11.99 11.63 -8.23
C SER A 171 11.89 10.15 -8.60
N GLU A 172 12.74 9.34 -7.98
CA GLU A 172 12.81 7.89 -8.14
C GLU A 172 11.54 7.15 -7.68
N TYR A 173 10.78 7.72 -6.75
CA TYR A 173 9.53 7.12 -6.26
C TYR A 173 8.55 6.82 -7.39
N ALA A 174 8.33 7.77 -8.27
CA ALA A 174 7.43 7.63 -9.40
C ALA A 174 7.88 6.52 -10.36
N LEU A 175 9.17 6.40 -10.60
CA LEU A 175 9.76 5.37 -11.43
C LEU A 175 9.61 3.98 -10.80
N ILE A 176 9.89 3.83 -9.51
CA ILE A 176 9.76 2.55 -8.81
C ILE A 176 8.30 2.08 -8.81
N ILE A 177 7.34 2.99 -8.66
CA ILE A 177 5.91 2.66 -8.77
C ILE A 177 5.56 2.10 -10.15
N LEU A 178 6.08 2.69 -11.23
CA LEU A 178 5.83 2.15 -12.57
C LEU A 178 6.41 0.75 -12.76
N PHE A 179 7.56 0.43 -12.15
CA PHE A 179 8.07 -0.94 -12.15
C PHE A 179 7.18 -1.91 -11.37
N THR A 180 6.61 -1.46 -10.22
CA THR A 180 5.66 -2.31 -9.49
C THR A 180 4.37 -2.56 -10.24
N THR A 181 3.84 -1.54 -10.94
CA THR A 181 2.63 -1.71 -11.77
C THR A 181 2.90 -2.60 -12.97
N LEU A 182 4.04 -2.43 -13.62
CA LEU A 182 4.44 -3.27 -14.75
C LEU A 182 4.55 -4.74 -14.31
N GLY A 183 5.24 -5.02 -13.20
CA GLY A 183 5.34 -6.38 -12.66
C GLY A 183 4.00 -6.98 -12.28
N GLY A 184 3.09 -6.19 -11.70
CA GLY A 184 1.74 -6.64 -11.34
C GLY A 184 0.86 -6.96 -12.54
N VAL A 185 0.92 -6.14 -13.58
CA VAL A 185 0.18 -6.35 -14.83
C VAL A 185 0.71 -7.57 -15.60
N LEU A 186 2.04 -7.70 -15.70
CA LEU A 186 2.65 -8.89 -16.31
C LEU A 186 2.35 -10.16 -15.53
N LEU A 187 2.17 -10.10 -14.21
CA LEU A 187 1.79 -11.25 -13.40
C LEU A 187 0.36 -11.70 -13.72
N ILE A 188 -0.60 -10.77 -13.83
CA ILE A 188 -1.99 -11.07 -14.17
C ILE A 188 -2.10 -11.71 -15.55
N SER A 189 -1.32 -11.25 -16.51
CA SER A 189 -1.33 -11.80 -17.87
C SER A 189 -0.39 -13.00 -18.08
N SER A 190 0.38 -13.44 -17.06
CA SER A 190 1.35 -14.53 -17.20
C SER A 190 0.67 -15.90 -17.33
N TYR A 191 1.08 -16.68 -18.35
CA TYR A 191 0.54 -18.01 -18.63
C TYR A 191 1.61 -19.11 -18.75
N ASP A 192 2.80 -18.82 -18.19
CA ASP A 192 3.94 -19.73 -18.13
C ASP A 192 4.62 -19.59 -16.77
N LEU A 193 5.19 -20.68 -16.23
CA LEU A 193 5.88 -20.67 -14.93
C LEU A 193 7.07 -19.72 -14.88
N VAL A 194 7.78 -19.54 -16.00
CA VAL A 194 8.91 -18.63 -16.10
C VAL A 194 8.45 -17.18 -16.12
N SER A 195 7.45 -16.85 -16.96
CA SER A 195 6.88 -15.48 -17.03
C SER A 195 6.26 -15.06 -15.71
N MET A 196 5.55 -15.98 -15.03
CA MET A 196 5.02 -15.80 -13.67
C MET A 196 6.13 -15.42 -12.68
N TYR A 197 7.21 -16.23 -12.64
CA TYR A 197 8.32 -15.99 -11.71
C TYR A 197 9.00 -14.65 -11.96
N LEU A 198 9.30 -14.33 -13.22
CA LEU A 198 9.94 -13.07 -13.57
C LEU A 198 9.05 -11.86 -13.25
N SER A 199 7.75 -11.96 -13.48
CA SER A 199 6.78 -10.89 -13.20
C SER A 199 6.64 -10.60 -11.71
N ILE A 200 6.53 -11.66 -10.88
CA ILE A 200 6.43 -11.49 -9.42
C ILE A 200 7.75 -11.00 -8.81
N GLU A 201 8.91 -11.37 -9.37
CA GLU A 201 10.19 -10.85 -8.93
C GLU A 201 10.36 -9.37 -9.29
N LEU A 202 10.01 -8.96 -10.51
CA LEU A 202 10.03 -7.55 -10.91
C LEU A 202 9.18 -6.69 -9.96
N GLN A 203 7.98 -7.16 -9.62
CA GLN A 203 7.11 -6.49 -8.67
C GLN A 203 7.74 -6.44 -7.27
N SER A 204 8.27 -7.57 -6.79
CA SER A 204 8.82 -7.70 -5.44
C SER A 204 10.05 -6.84 -5.22
N PHE A 205 11.02 -6.87 -6.15
CA PHE A 205 12.23 -6.03 -6.05
C PHE A 205 11.89 -4.54 -6.03
N ALA A 206 10.97 -4.11 -6.87
CA ALA A 206 10.52 -2.72 -6.85
C ALA A 206 9.86 -2.35 -5.50
N LEU A 207 9.09 -3.26 -4.89
CA LEU A 207 8.50 -3.06 -3.56
C LEU A 207 9.54 -3.01 -2.43
N TYR A 208 10.60 -3.82 -2.50
CA TYR A 208 11.69 -3.78 -1.52
C TYR A 208 12.44 -2.45 -1.58
N LEU A 209 12.72 -1.96 -2.80
CA LEU A 209 13.32 -0.64 -3.00
C LEU A 209 12.41 0.48 -2.49
N LEU A 210 11.09 0.37 -2.74
CA LEU A 210 10.10 1.34 -2.26
C LEU A 210 10.06 1.40 -0.74
N ALA A 211 10.11 0.26 -0.04
CA ALA A 211 10.12 0.19 1.41
C ALA A 211 11.39 0.81 2.03
N SER A 212 12.54 0.66 1.38
CA SER A 212 13.84 1.19 1.83
C SER A 212 14.19 2.57 1.27
N LEU A 213 13.29 3.22 0.52
CA LEU A 213 13.55 4.46 -0.22
C LEU A 213 14.12 5.58 0.68
N TYR A 214 13.64 5.70 1.92
CA TYR A 214 14.10 6.71 2.87
C TYR A 214 15.29 6.20 3.69
N ARG A 215 16.47 6.16 3.09
CA ARG A 215 17.71 5.62 3.69
C ARG A 215 18.13 6.31 5.00
N ASP A 216 17.76 7.57 5.20
CA ASP A 216 18.10 8.32 6.42
C ASP A 216 17.25 7.93 7.65
N SER A 217 16.18 7.14 7.45
CA SER A 217 15.35 6.64 8.55
C SER A 217 15.73 5.20 8.88
N GLU A 218 16.29 5.00 10.07
CA GLU A 218 16.63 3.68 10.59
C GLU A 218 15.42 2.73 10.58
N SER A 219 14.22 3.25 10.87
CA SER A 219 12.98 2.46 10.82
C SER A 219 12.64 1.96 9.43
N ALA A 220 12.75 2.83 8.39
CA ALA A 220 12.41 2.43 7.02
C ALA A 220 13.45 1.46 6.43
N THR A 221 14.75 1.67 6.71
CA THR A 221 15.80 0.76 6.25
C THR A 221 15.71 -0.61 6.91
N SER A 222 15.41 -0.67 8.22
CA SER A 222 15.19 -1.95 8.91
C SER A 222 13.95 -2.70 8.40
N ALA A 223 12.86 -1.96 8.07
CA ALA A 223 11.67 -2.53 7.44
C ALA A 223 11.97 -3.10 6.04
N GLY A 224 12.69 -2.32 5.22
CA GLY A 224 13.11 -2.75 3.89
C GLY A 224 13.99 -4.02 3.94
N LEU A 225 14.92 -4.10 4.89
CA LEU A 225 15.76 -5.29 5.09
C LEU A 225 14.94 -6.52 5.48
N LYS A 226 14.02 -6.40 6.46
CA LYS A 226 13.11 -7.48 6.84
C LYS A 226 12.27 -7.96 5.65
N TYR A 227 11.73 -7.02 4.89
CA TYR A 227 10.89 -7.33 3.74
C TYR A 227 11.68 -8.03 2.64
N PHE A 228 12.90 -7.57 2.36
CA PHE A 228 13.79 -8.18 1.38
C PHE A 228 14.18 -9.61 1.76
N LEU A 229 14.65 -9.85 3.00
CA LEU A 229 15.11 -11.17 3.43
C LEU A 229 13.98 -12.19 3.45
N LEU A 230 12.84 -11.84 4.05
CA LEU A 230 11.71 -12.74 4.15
C LEU A 230 10.98 -12.90 2.80
N GLY A 231 10.90 -11.84 2.02
CA GLY A 231 10.35 -11.87 0.67
C GLY A 231 11.21 -12.69 -0.28
N GLY A 232 12.54 -12.60 -0.18
CA GLY A 232 13.48 -13.45 -0.92
C GLY A 232 13.31 -14.93 -0.60
N LEU A 233 13.07 -15.28 0.68
CA LEU A 233 12.76 -16.66 1.05
C LEU A 233 11.49 -17.17 0.35
N SER A 234 10.43 -16.35 0.28
CA SER A 234 9.20 -16.74 -0.43
C SER A 234 9.41 -16.95 -1.93
N SER A 235 10.26 -16.13 -2.54
CA SER A 235 10.63 -16.26 -3.95
C SER A 235 11.39 -17.56 -4.22
N CYS A 236 12.26 -17.99 -3.28
CA CYS A 236 12.93 -19.30 -3.36
C CYS A 236 11.90 -20.46 -3.35
N PHE A 237 10.83 -20.35 -2.55
CA PHE A 237 9.77 -21.38 -2.55
C PHE A 237 9.02 -21.43 -3.88
N ILE A 238 8.70 -20.27 -4.46
CA ILE A 238 8.04 -20.21 -5.78
C ILE A 238 8.94 -20.83 -6.85
N LEU A 239 10.23 -20.47 -6.87
CA LEU A 239 11.17 -20.99 -7.85
C LEU A 239 11.41 -22.50 -7.69
N LEU A 240 11.56 -22.97 -6.45
CA LEU A 240 11.71 -24.40 -6.16
C LEU A 240 10.45 -25.16 -6.61
N GLY A 241 9.26 -24.63 -6.34
CA GLY A 241 8.00 -25.23 -6.77
C GLY A 241 7.88 -25.31 -8.29
N ALA A 242 8.20 -24.24 -9.01
CA ALA A 242 8.25 -24.22 -10.47
C ALA A 242 9.28 -25.20 -11.04
N GLY A 243 10.45 -25.27 -10.42
CA GLY A 243 11.49 -26.23 -10.79
C GLY A 243 11.07 -27.69 -10.58
N LEU A 244 10.33 -28.00 -9.51
CA LEU A 244 9.78 -29.34 -9.29
C LEU A 244 8.72 -29.70 -10.32
N ILE A 245 7.80 -28.78 -10.62
CA ILE A 245 6.80 -29.00 -11.67
C ILE A 245 7.50 -29.31 -12.98
N TYR A 246 8.45 -28.52 -13.39
CA TYR A 246 9.23 -28.74 -14.61
C TYR A 246 10.00 -30.08 -14.59
N ALA A 247 10.61 -30.44 -13.47
CA ALA A 247 11.37 -31.68 -13.34
C ALA A 247 10.49 -32.94 -13.52
N TYR A 248 9.24 -32.89 -13.09
CA TYR A 248 8.32 -34.03 -13.18
C TYR A 248 7.48 -34.05 -14.45
N THR A 249 7.15 -32.88 -15.01
CA THR A 249 6.26 -32.79 -16.18
C THR A 249 6.99 -32.48 -17.48
N GLY A 250 8.14 -31.81 -17.40
CA GLY A 250 8.86 -31.27 -18.57
C GLY A 250 8.17 -30.06 -19.23
N LEU A 251 7.09 -29.56 -18.64
CA LEU A 251 6.29 -28.46 -19.17
C LEU A 251 6.41 -27.20 -18.31
N THR A 252 6.42 -26.02 -18.95
CA THR A 252 6.40 -24.72 -18.26
C THR A 252 5.09 -23.97 -18.50
N ASN A 253 4.44 -24.22 -19.65
CA ASN A 253 3.18 -23.55 -20.01
C ASN A 253 2.02 -24.09 -19.17
N LEU A 254 1.21 -23.19 -18.60
CA LEU A 254 0.09 -23.53 -17.71
C LEU A 254 -1.04 -24.26 -18.47
N GLU A 255 -1.34 -23.89 -19.72
CA GLU A 255 -2.35 -24.55 -20.54
C GLU A 255 -1.99 -26.02 -20.79
N ALA A 256 -0.74 -26.28 -21.15
CA ALA A 256 -0.24 -27.65 -21.32
C ALA A 256 -0.26 -28.45 -20.01
N LEU A 257 0.00 -27.79 -18.86
CA LEU A 257 -0.13 -28.40 -17.54
C LEU A 257 -1.58 -28.74 -17.22
N TYR A 258 -2.52 -27.83 -17.46
CA TYR A 258 -3.95 -28.08 -17.23
C TYR A 258 -4.47 -29.21 -18.12
N SER A 259 -4.07 -29.25 -19.39
CA SER A 259 -4.45 -30.34 -20.31
C SER A 259 -3.87 -31.68 -19.89
N LEU A 260 -2.66 -31.71 -19.34
CA LEU A 260 -2.06 -32.94 -18.82
C LEU A 260 -2.87 -33.55 -17.66
N PHE A 261 -3.46 -32.70 -16.80
CA PHE A 261 -4.25 -33.14 -15.65
C PHE A 261 -5.71 -33.41 -15.98
N SER A 262 -6.22 -32.86 -17.10
CA SER A 262 -7.61 -33.11 -17.55
C SER A 262 -7.78 -34.46 -18.25
N VAL A 263 -6.69 -35.09 -18.72
CA VAL A 263 -6.78 -36.40 -19.39
C VAL A 263 -6.89 -37.49 -18.34
N PRO A 264 -8.04 -38.12 -18.15
CA PRO A 264 -8.16 -39.29 -17.30
C PRO A 264 -7.23 -40.36 -17.85
N ASN A 265 -6.54 -41.08 -16.98
CA ASN A 265 -5.53 -42.10 -17.35
C ASN A 265 -6.10 -43.15 -18.30
N ILE A 266 -6.15 -42.83 -19.60
CA ILE A 266 -6.51 -43.80 -20.66
C ILE A 266 -5.46 -44.93 -20.74
N THR A 267 -4.26 -44.69 -20.17
CA THR A 267 -3.17 -45.66 -20.13
C THR A 267 -3.39 -46.83 -19.17
N ASP A 268 -4.28 -46.69 -18.16
CA ASP A 268 -4.50 -47.78 -17.18
C ASP A 268 -5.33 -48.94 -17.73
N THR A 269 -6.04 -48.75 -18.85
CA THR A 269 -6.80 -49.83 -19.51
C THR A 269 -5.98 -50.65 -20.50
N ILE A 270 -4.80 -50.17 -20.94
CA ILE A 270 -4.00 -50.87 -21.98
C ILE A 270 -2.70 -51.45 -21.42
N VAL A 271 -2.22 -51.01 -20.26
CA VAL A 271 -0.92 -51.44 -19.69
C VAL A 271 -1.13 -51.99 -18.26
N SER A 272 -2.04 -52.95 -18.11
CA SER A 272 -2.24 -53.67 -16.84
C SER A 272 -1.13 -54.70 -16.51
N GLU A 273 -0.05 -54.80 -17.28
CA GLU A 273 0.89 -55.92 -17.07
C GLU A 273 2.36 -55.57 -17.02
N SER A 274 2.83 -54.37 -16.83
CA SER A 274 4.30 -54.25 -16.62
C SER A 274 4.79 -52.99 -15.95
N TYR A 275 5.41 -53.11 -14.80
CA TYR A 275 6.49 -52.29 -14.18
C TYR A 275 6.44 -50.73 -14.18
N LEU A 276 5.45 -50.07 -14.79
CA LEU A 276 5.34 -48.63 -14.92
C LEU A 276 4.45 -47.93 -13.87
N GLY A 277 3.70 -48.71 -13.06
CA GLY A 277 2.77 -48.17 -12.08
C GLY A 277 3.40 -47.34 -10.96
N GLN A 278 4.70 -47.44 -10.71
CA GLN A 278 5.38 -46.68 -9.67
C GLN A 278 5.87 -45.30 -10.18
N SER A 279 6.12 -45.13 -11.47
CA SER A 279 6.63 -43.87 -12.02
C SER A 279 5.55 -42.79 -12.14
N ASN A 280 4.31 -43.18 -12.44
CA ASN A 280 3.19 -42.24 -12.57
C ASN A 280 2.75 -41.66 -11.22
N ILE A 281 2.76 -42.50 -10.16
CA ILE A 281 2.45 -42.08 -8.79
C ILE A 281 3.53 -41.11 -8.25
N SER A 282 4.80 -41.31 -8.60
CA SER A 282 5.89 -40.41 -8.19
C SER A 282 5.83 -39.05 -8.90
N GLY A 283 5.47 -39.04 -10.18
CA GLY A 283 5.31 -37.81 -10.98
C GLY A 283 4.20 -36.91 -10.44
N HIS A 284 3.07 -37.51 -10.13
CA HIS A 284 1.92 -36.79 -9.60
C HIS A 284 2.16 -36.18 -8.21
N ARG A 285 2.83 -36.91 -7.31
CA ARG A 285 3.23 -36.38 -6.00
C ARG A 285 4.24 -35.23 -6.11
N GLY A 286 5.16 -35.29 -7.06
CA GLY A 286 6.13 -34.21 -7.29
C GLY A 286 5.50 -32.94 -7.82
N PHE A 287 4.55 -33.05 -8.73
CA PHE A 287 3.75 -31.93 -9.20
C PHE A 287 2.97 -31.25 -8.07
N LEU A 288 2.26 -32.04 -7.28
CA LEU A 288 1.49 -31.52 -6.15
C LEU A 288 2.36 -30.80 -5.12
N LEU A 289 3.53 -31.36 -4.79
CA LEU A 289 4.49 -30.70 -3.91
C LEU A 289 4.95 -29.37 -4.52
N GLY A 290 5.20 -29.32 -5.83
CA GLY A 290 5.55 -28.10 -6.54
C GLY A 290 4.46 -27.03 -6.44
N LEU A 291 3.19 -27.40 -6.64
CA LEU A 291 2.05 -26.49 -6.48
C LEU A 291 1.92 -25.96 -5.05
N ILE A 292 2.02 -26.82 -4.04
CA ILE A 292 1.97 -26.41 -2.63
C ILE A 292 3.07 -25.38 -2.32
N LEU A 293 4.29 -25.56 -2.85
CA LEU A 293 5.37 -24.60 -2.66
C LEU A 293 5.12 -23.28 -3.37
N ILE A 294 4.60 -23.28 -4.60
CA ILE A 294 4.21 -22.05 -5.31
C ILE A 294 3.14 -21.30 -4.52
N VAL A 295 2.05 -21.97 -4.16
CA VAL A 295 0.95 -21.36 -3.42
C VAL A 295 1.39 -20.85 -2.06
N SER A 296 2.22 -21.61 -1.31
CA SER A 296 2.77 -21.14 -0.03
C SER A 296 3.63 -19.89 -0.17
N GLY A 297 4.40 -19.76 -1.25
CA GLY A 297 5.17 -18.56 -1.56
C GLY A 297 4.27 -17.35 -1.89
N PHE A 298 3.18 -17.55 -2.62
CA PHE A 298 2.20 -16.50 -2.87
C PHE A 298 1.41 -16.10 -1.61
N LEU A 299 1.01 -17.06 -0.78
CA LEU A 299 0.37 -16.80 0.52
C LEU A 299 1.29 -15.96 1.43
N PHE A 300 2.61 -16.21 1.39
CA PHE A 300 3.57 -15.35 2.07
C PHE A 300 3.52 -13.92 1.53
N LYS A 301 3.55 -13.73 0.22
CA LYS A 301 3.57 -12.38 -0.42
C LYS A 301 2.30 -11.57 -0.14
N ILE A 302 1.11 -12.20 -0.04
CA ILE A 302 -0.13 -11.51 0.34
C ILE A 302 -0.28 -11.33 1.86
N ALA A 303 0.65 -11.85 2.66
CA ALA A 303 0.62 -11.86 4.12
C ALA A 303 -0.56 -12.63 4.72
N ALA A 304 -0.93 -13.77 4.15
CA ALA A 304 -1.88 -14.69 4.75
C ALA A 304 -1.23 -15.48 5.91
N ALA A 305 -1.97 -15.77 6.97
CA ALA A 305 -1.44 -16.61 8.03
C ALA A 305 -1.32 -18.08 7.56
N PRO A 306 -0.25 -18.79 7.93
CA PRO A 306 0.74 -18.48 8.98
C PRO A 306 1.88 -17.53 8.57
N PHE A 307 2.00 -17.15 7.31
CA PHE A 307 3.15 -16.41 6.76
C PHE A 307 3.05 -14.88 6.87
N HIS A 308 2.28 -14.36 7.82
CA HIS A 308 1.91 -12.94 7.95
C HIS A 308 2.91 -12.05 8.72
N ASN A 309 3.89 -12.61 9.44
CA ASN A 309 4.68 -11.91 10.47
C ASN A 309 5.44 -10.67 9.98
N TRP A 310 5.77 -10.60 8.70
CA TRP A 310 6.50 -9.48 8.12
C TRP A 310 5.64 -8.23 7.94
N ALA A 311 4.34 -8.39 7.62
CA ALA A 311 3.49 -7.30 7.19
C ALA A 311 3.22 -6.25 8.29
N PRO A 312 2.87 -6.59 9.56
CA PRO A 312 2.63 -5.61 10.60
C PRO A 312 3.87 -4.76 10.92
N ASP A 313 5.05 -5.37 10.88
CA ASP A 313 6.31 -4.67 11.16
C ASP A 313 6.70 -3.72 10.02
N VAL A 314 6.60 -4.17 8.78
CA VAL A 314 6.90 -3.37 7.59
C VAL A 314 5.93 -2.20 7.46
N TYR A 315 4.62 -2.44 7.59
CA TYR A 315 3.60 -1.40 7.43
C TYR A 315 3.68 -0.32 8.53
N ASP A 316 4.08 -0.67 9.76
CA ASP A 316 4.26 0.30 10.83
C ASP A 316 5.47 1.22 10.60
N GLN A 317 6.55 0.70 10.07
CA GLN A 317 7.83 1.39 9.96
C GLN A 317 7.98 2.24 8.69
N VAL A 318 7.33 1.83 7.61
CA VAL A 318 7.36 2.51 6.30
C VAL A 318 6.42 3.73 6.30
N PRO A 319 6.71 4.84 5.58
CA PRO A 319 5.81 5.98 5.46
C PRO A 319 4.43 5.62 4.92
N THR A 320 3.38 6.33 5.38
CA THR A 320 1.98 6.01 5.06
C THR A 320 1.68 5.95 3.56
N ILE A 321 2.31 6.79 2.76
CA ILE A 321 2.13 6.80 1.30
C ILE A 321 2.60 5.48 0.67
N ILE A 322 3.74 4.96 1.13
CA ILE A 322 4.28 3.69 0.66
C ILE A 322 3.44 2.53 1.17
N THR A 323 2.94 2.62 2.42
CA THR A 323 2.06 1.58 2.97
C THR A 323 0.76 1.46 2.20
N THR A 324 0.18 2.57 1.70
CA THR A 324 -1.03 2.51 0.84
C THR A 324 -0.78 1.68 -0.41
N TRP A 325 0.37 1.87 -1.05
CA TRP A 325 0.76 1.11 -2.23
C TRP A 325 0.96 -0.38 -1.92
N LEU A 326 1.77 -0.68 -0.88
CA LEU A 326 2.09 -2.05 -0.45
C LEU A 326 0.86 -2.87 -0.05
N THR A 327 -0.16 -2.21 0.51
CA THR A 327 -1.35 -2.91 1.00
C THR A 327 -2.35 -3.27 -0.09
N ILE A 328 -2.35 -2.58 -1.24
CA ILE A 328 -3.40 -2.69 -2.25
C ILE A 328 -2.89 -3.35 -3.52
N VAL A 329 -2.00 -2.70 -4.25
CA VAL A 329 -1.64 -3.10 -5.63
C VAL A 329 -1.05 -4.51 -5.73
N PRO A 330 -0.05 -4.89 -4.91
CA PRO A 330 0.54 -6.22 -5.02
C PRO A 330 -0.45 -7.34 -4.70
N LYS A 331 -1.33 -7.09 -3.73
CA LYS A 331 -2.31 -8.10 -3.31
C LYS A 331 -3.35 -8.38 -4.38
N ILE A 332 -3.81 -7.33 -5.07
CA ILE A 332 -4.73 -7.50 -6.20
C ILE A 332 -4.11 -8.41 -7.25
N ALA A 333 -2.90 -8.07 -7.72
CA ALA A 333 -2.23 -8.83 -8.77
C ALA A 333 -2.02 -10.31 -8.41
N ILE A 334 -1.58 -10.59 -7.17
CA ILE A 334 -1.33 -11.96 -6.71
C ILE A 334 -2.64 -12.74 -6.55
N ILE A 335 -3.69 -12.15 -5.98
CA ILE A 335 -4.97 -12.84 -5.78
C ILE A 335 -5.62 -13.17 -7.13
N VAL A 336 -5.53 -12.28 -8.09
CA VAL A 336 -6.04 -12.52 -9.45
C VAL A 336 -5.28 -13.66 -10.13
N PHE A 337 -3.96 -13.66 -10.03
CA PHE A 337 -3.15 -14.76 -10.57
C PHE A 337 -3.49 -16.11 -9.89
N LEU A 338 -3.69 -16.11 -8.57
CA LEU A 338 -4.11 -17.33 -7.85
C LEU A 338 -5.51 -17.80 -8.28
N LEU A 339 -6.42 -16.87 -8.59
CA LEU A 339 -7.75 -17.20 -9.12
C LEU A 339 -7.65 -17.88 -10.50
N GLU A 340 -6.83 -17.33 -11.42
CA GLU A 340 -6.61 -17.93 -12.74
C GLU A 340 -5.93 -19.31 -12.64
N LEU A 341 -4.95 -19.45 -11.76
CA LEU A 341 -4.27 -20.72 -11.52
C LEU A 341 -5.24 -21.78 -10.98
N GLU A 342 -6.09 -21.41 -10.03
CA GLU A 342 -7.04 -22.33 -9.42
C GLU A 342 -8.16 -22.70 -10.39
N SER A 343 -8.74 -21.74 -11.10
CA SER A 343 -9.80 -21.99 -12.09
C SER A 343 -9.33 -22.95 -13.18
N GLY A 344 -8.12 -22.77 -13.71
CA GLY A 344 -7.56 -23.68 -14.73
C GLY A 344 -7.36 -25.11 -14.26
N LEU A 345 -7.03 -25.31 -12.97
CA LEU A 345 -6.87 -26.66 -12.41
C LEU A 345 -8.22 -27.35 -12.14
N PHE A 346 -9.25 -26.61 -11.70
CA PHE A 346 -10.53 -27.19 -11.28
C PHE A 346 -11.53 -27.40 -12.43
N ILE A 347 -11.61 -26.51 -13.41
CA ILE A 347 -12.52 -26.66 -14.56
C ILE A 347 -12.26 -27.98 -15.27
N ASN A 348 -10.99 -28.37 -15.40
CA ASN A 348 -10.62 -29.61 -16.04
C ASN A 348 -10.95 -30.86 -15.18
N SER A 349 -11.01 -30.76 -13.85
CA SER A 349 -11.38 -31.87 -12.98
C SER A 349 -12.88 -32.15 -13.02
N ASP A 350 -13.71 -31.14 -13.18
CA ASP A 350 -15.18 -31.33 -13.27
C ASP A 350 -15.61 -31.97 -14.60
N ILE A 351 -14.92 -31.66 -15.70
CA ILE A 351 -15.14 -32.30 -17.00
C ILE A 351 -14.81 -33.79 -16.91
N SER A 352 -13.76 -34.19 -16.20
CA SER A 352 -13.40 -35.60 -16.00
C SER A 352 -14.43 -36.36 -15.17
N ASN A 353 -15.07 -35.70 -14.20
CA ASN A 353 -16.11 -36.29 -13.37
C ASN A 353 -17.41 -36.52 -14.16
N ILE A 354 -17.80 -35.60 -15.05
CA ILE A 354 -18.99 -35.76 -15.90
C ILE A 354 -18.82 -36.93 -16.88
N THR A 355 -17.61 -37.13 -17.41
CA THR A 355 -17.34 -38.29 -18.33
C THR A 355 -17.31 -39.60 -17.56
N ASN A 356 -16.95 -39.65 -16.29
CA ASN A 356 -16.94 -40.84 -15.45
C ASN A 356 -18.32 -41.26 -14.98
N ASP A 357 -19.27 -40.35 -14.81
CA ASP A 357 -20.67 -40.67 -14.49
C ASP A 357 -21.38 -41.43 -15.62
N VAL A 358 -20.91 -41.29 -16.87
CA VAL A 358 -21.42 -42.07 -18.02
C VAL A 358 -20.84 -43.48 -18.07
N HIS A 359 -19.70 -43.75 -17.41
CA HIS A 359 -19.04 -45.06 -17.36
C HIS A 359 -19.18 -45.82 -16.03
N SER A 360 -20.01 -45.37 -15.09
CA SER A 360 -20.14 -45.92 -13.72
C SER A 360 -20.79 -47.30 -13.62
N LEU A 361 -20.33 -48.26 -14.43
CA LEU A 361 -20.74 -49.67 -14.34
C LEU A 361 -19.61 -50.63 -13.93
N SER A 362 -18.49 -50.14 -13.38
CA SER A 362 -17.43 -51.02 -12.88
C SER A 362 -17.03 -50.67 -11.44
N LEU A 363 -17.29 -51.61 -10.55
CA LEU A 363 -17.01 -51.60 -9.10
C LEU A 363 -15.50 -51.52 -8.72
N LEU A 364 -14.60 -51.36 -9.69
CA LEU A 364 -13.16 -51.35 -9.48
C LEU A 364 -12.49 -49.93 -9.50
N ASN A 365 -13.23 -48.88 -9.89
CA ASN A 365 -12.68 -47.53 -10.03
C ASN A 365 -12.67 -46.74 -8.71
N ILE A 366 -13.26 -47.24 -7.62
CA ILE A 366 -13.40 -46.48 -6.34
C ILE A 366 -12.05 -46.13 -5.71
N THR A 367 -10.97 -46.83 -6.00
CA THR A 367 -9.65 -46.56 -5.40
C THR A 367 -8.83 -45.53 -6.16
N ILE A 368 -9.06 -45.34 -7.47
CA ILE A 368 -8.30 -44.42 -8.32
C ILE A 368 -8.92 -43.03 -8.27
N ASP A 369 -10.27 -42.96 -8.31
CA ASP A 369 -10.98 -41.68 -8.16
C ASP A 369 -10.69 -40.98 -6.83
N ASN A 370 -10.44 -41.76 -5.75
CA ASN A 370 -10.04 -41.21 -4.45
C ASN A 370 -8.66 -40.57 -4.45
N ILE A 371 -7.76 -40.92 -5.37
CA ILE A 371 -6.42 -40.35 -5.44
C ILE A 371 -6.47 -39.03 -6.22
N ILE A 372 -7.16 -38.96 -7.33
CA ILE A 372 -7.32 -37.75 -8.16
C ILE A 372 -8.10 -36.66 -7.43
N THR A 373 -9.20 -37.07 -6.75
CA THR A 373 -9.98 -36.14 -5.89
C THR A 373 -9.21 -35.68 -4.65
N MET A 374 -8.23 -36.45 -4.17
CA MET A 374 -7.36 -36.05 -3.05
C MET A 374 -6.48 -34.86 -3.38
N ASP A 375 -6.03 -34.71 -4.62
CA ASP A 375 -5.01 -33.72 -4.98
C ASP A 375 -5.60 -32.30 -5.16
N GLY A 376 -6.74 -32.16 -5.80
CA GLY A 376 -7.51 -30.91 -5.81
C GLY A 376 -7.95 -30.50 -4.40
N ASN A 377 -8.27 -31.48 -3.55
CA ASN A 377 -8.63 -31.23 -2.16
C ASN A 377 -7.47 -30.74 -1.30
N ILE A 378 -6.19 -31.06 -1.63
CA ILE A 378 -5.04 -30.60 -0.83
C ILE A 378 -4.82 -29.09 -0.98
N LEU A 379 -4.85 -28.54 -2.19
CA LEU A 379 -4.76 -27.09 -2.41
C LEU A 379 -5.93 -26.35 -1.75
N LYS A 380 -7.13 -26.85 -1.95
CA LYS A 380 -8.33 -26.33 -1.32
C LYS A 380 -8.22 -26.33 0.22
N ASN A 381 -7.75 -27.44 0.80
CA ASN A 381 -7.53 -27.53 2.24
C ASN A 381 -6.44 -26.56 2.74
N LEU A 382 -5.38 -26.32 1.95
CA LEU A 382 -4.35 -25.34 2.25
C LEU A 382 -4.92 -23.92 2.27
N PHE A 383 -5.76 -23.56 1.30
CA PHE A 383 -6.43 -22.26 1.29
C PHE A 383 -7.44 -22.14 2.45
N LEU A 384 -8.24 -23.15 2.74
CA LEU A 384 -9.16 -23.16 3.88
C LEU A 384 -8.42 -23.01 5.22
N PHE A 385 -7.30 -23.71 5.40
CA PHE A 385 -6.47 -23.61 6.59
C PHE A 385 -5.85 -22.21 6.73
N SER A 386 -5.29 -21.67 5.65
CA SER A 386 -4.70 -20.32 5.66
C SER A 386 -5.77 -19.23 5.87
N SER A 387 -6.97 -19.38 5.32
CA SER A 387 -8.08 -18.46 5.54
C SER A 387 -8.52 -18.45 7.00
N LEU A 388 -8.73 -19.62 7.60
CA LEU A 388 -9.12 -19.75 9.01
C LEU A 388 -8.08 -19.12 9.94
N LEU A 389 -6.80 -19.42 9.75
CA LEU A 389 -5.72 -18.83 10.55
C LEU A 389 -5.63 -17.31 10.36
N SER A 390 -5.77 -16.80 9.14
CA SER A 390 -5.68 -15.37 8.87
C SER A 390 -6.86 -14.60 9.48
N LEU A 391 -8.06 -15.16 9.46
CA LEU A 391 -9.22 -14.62 10.15
C LEU A 391 -8.98 -14.50 11.67
N ILE A 392 -8.56 -15.59 12.31
CA ILE A 392 -8.34 -15.61 13.77
C ILE A 392 -7.18 -14.69 14.18
N VAL A 393 -6.01 -14.85 13.56
CA VAL A 393 -4.81 -14.09 13.92
C VAL A 393 -5.01 -12.59 13.65
N GLY A 394 -5.57 -12.23 12.48
CA GLY A 394 -5.81 -10.83 12.12
C GLY A 394 -6.71 -10.11 13.13
N THR A 395 -7.68 -10.79 13.71
CA THR A 395 -8.59 -10.18 14.69
C THR A 395 -8.06 -10.21 16.11
N VAL A 396 -7.62 -11.36 16.62
CA VAL A 396 -7.17 -11.51 18.01
C VAL A 396 -5.94 -10.64 18.28
N VAL A 397 -4.94 -10.68 17.40
CA VAL A 397 -3.74 -9.87 17.57
C VAL A 397 -4.01 -8.40 17.28
N GLY A 398 -4.95 -8.09 16.37
CA GLY A 398 -5.39 -6.72 16.09
C GLY A 398 -5.94 -5.99 17.31
N LEU A 399 -6.68 -6.67 18.20
CA LEU A 399 -7.22 -6.09 19.44
C LEU A 399 -6.15 -5.51 20.37
N ALA A 400 -4.96 -6.09 20.43
CA ALA A 400 -3.88 -5.69 21.32
C ALA A 400 -3.02 -4.53 20.77
N GLN A 401 -3.34 -3.97 19.60
CA GLN A 401 -2.49 -2.97 18.96
C GLN A 401 -2.85 -1.54 19.37
N TYR A 402 -1.82 -0.75 19.70
CA TYR A 402 -1.95 0.68 20.03
C TYR A 402 -1.50 1.60 18.89
N LYS A 403 -0.75 1.06 17.93
CA LYS A 403 -0.28 1.80 16.75
C LYS A 403 -1.28 1.63 15.62
N ILE A 404 -1.70 2.76 15.00
CA ILE A 404 -2.74 2.75 13.98
C ILE A 404 -2.38 1.94 12.73
N LYS A 405 -1.16 2.11 12.21
CA LYS A 405 -0.71 1.37 11.01
C LYS A 405 -0.61 -0.13 11.27
N ARG A 406 -0.14 -0.51 12.46
CA ARG A 406 -0.02 -1.91 12.85
C ARG A 406 -1.39 -2.56 13.06
N LEU A 407 -2.35 -1.84 13.63
CA LEU A 407 -3.73 -2.29 13.74
C LEU A 407 -4.34 -2.49 12.34
N LEU A 408 -4.18 -1.50 11.43
CA LEU A 408 -4.65 -1.64 10.05
C LEU A 408 -3.95 -2.78 9.31
N ALA A 409 -2.68 -3.08 9.60
CA ALA A 409 -1.99 -4.23 9.05
C ALA A 409 -2.66 -5.56 9.46
N TYR A 410 -3.01 -5.72 10.74
CA TYR A 410 -3.76 -6.90 11.18
C TYR A 410 -5.17 -6.95 10.61
N SER A 411 -5.82 -5.79 10.45
CA SER A 411 -7.10 -5.74 9.73
C SER A 411 -6.97 -6.20 8.28
N THR A 412 -5.89 -5.83 7.58
CA THR A 412 -5.65 -6.33 6.21
C THR A 412 -5.43 -7.84 6.17
N ILE A 413 -4.79 -8.44 7.19
CA ILE A 413 -4.62 -9.90 7.30
C ILE A 413 -5.99 -10.59 7.44
N SER A 414 -6.89 -10.03 8.26
CA SER A 414 -8.25 -10.58 8.39
C SER A 414 -9.06 -10.45 7.08
N HIS A 415 -8.93 -9.34 6.35
CA HIS A 415 -9.56 -9.19 5.04
C HIS A 415 -9.00 -10.15 3.99
N VAL A 416 -7.68 -10.40 4.00
CA VAL A 416 -7.06 -11.44 3.17
C VAL A 416 -7.64 -12.82 3.52
N GLY A 417 -7.96 -13.08 4.79
CA GLY A 417 -8.64 -14.31 5.20
C GLY A 417 -9.98 -14.53 4.50
N PHE A 418 -10.81 -13.48 4.34
CA PHE A 418 -12.05 -13.56 3.56
C PHE A 418 -11.79 -13.78 2.06
N LEU A 419 -10.77 -13.11 1.50
CA LEU A 419 -10.40 -13.29 0.09
C LEU A 419 -9.93 -14.73 -0.20
N VAL A 420 -9.08 -15.27 0.65
CA VAL A 420 -8.59 -16.65 0.52
C VAL A 420 -9.71 -17.67 0.77
N LEU A 421 -10.70 -17.36 1.62
CA LEU A 421 -11.89 -18.18 1.80
C LEU A 421 -12.71 -18.25 0.51
N ALA A 422 -12.96 -17.11 -0.12
CA ALA A 422 -13.69 -17.08 -1.39
C ALA A 422 -12.94 -17.83 -2.50
N LEU A 423 -11.59 -17.70 -2.52
CA LEU A 423 -10.73 -18.44 -3.43
C LEU A 423 -10.89 -19.97 -3.21
N ALA A 424 -10.81 -20.44 -1.96
CA ALA A 424 -10.90 -21.86 -1.61
C ALA A 424 -12.21 -22.56 -2.01
N VAL A 425 -13.29 -21.81 -2.12
CA VAL A 425 -14.62 -22.36 -2.49
C VAL A 425 -14.72 -22.65 -3.98
N ASN A 426 -14.12 -21.81 -4.82
CA ASN A 426 -14.02 -21.93 -6.28
C ASN A 426 -15.32 -22.36 -7.01
N THR A 427 -16.40 -21.62 -6.76
CA THR A 427 -17.66 -21.72 -7.48
C THR A 427 -17.93 -20.40 -8.20
N GLU A 428 -18.82 -20.38 -9.19
CA GLU A 428 -19.20 -19.15 -9.89
C GLU A 428 -19.59 -18.02 -8.89
N GLN A 429 -20.40 -18.35 -7.89
CA GLN A 429 -20.80 -17.40 -6.84
C GLN A 429 -19.62 -16.96 -5.96
N SER A 430 -18.64 -17.85 -5.71
CA SER A 430 -17.47 -17.49 -4.91
C SER A 430 -16.50 -16.61 -5.67
N THR A 431 -16.33 -16.82 -6.98
CA THR A 431 -15.49 -15.95 -7.82
C THR A 431 -16.10 -14.56 -7.98
N GLU A 432 -17.43 -14.47 -8.16
CA GLU A 432 -18.15 -13.20 -8.11
C GLU A 432 -17.90 -12.47 -6.77
N SER A 433 -18.06 -13.19 -5.66
CA SER A 433 -17.84 -12.62 -4.33
C SER A 433 -16.39 -12.20 -4.10
N LEU A 434 -15.41 -12.92 -4.64
CA LEU A 434 -13.98 -12.60 -4.56
C LEU A 434 -13.67 -11.31 -5.32
N ILE A 435 -14.12 -11.17 -6.56
CA ILE A 435 -13.90 -9.98 -7.38
C ILE A 435 -14.55 -8.75 -6.71
N PHE A 436 -15.79 -8.90 -6.22
CA PHE A 436 -16.47 -7.82 -5.50
C PHE A 436 -15.74 -7.44 -4.21
N TYR A 437 -15.21 -8.42 -3.47
CA TYR A 437 -14.45 -8.17 -2.24
C TYR A 437 -13.12 -7.46 -2.52
N ILE A 438 -12.40 -7.81 -3.59
CA ILE A 438 -11.19 -7.09 -4.03
C ILE A 438 -11.52 -5.60 -4.27
N PHE A 439 -12.63 -5.33 -4.95
CA PHE A 439 -13.09 -3.98 -5.23
C PHE A 439 -13.33 -3.19 -3.94
N GLN A 440 -14.14 -3.74 -3.05
CA GLN A 440 -14.48 -3.12 -1.77
C GLN A 440 -13.24 -2.91 -0.89
N TYR A 441 -12.38 -3.93 -0.77
CA TYR A 441 -11.17 -3.89 0.04
C TYR A 441 -10.22 -2.78 -0.42
N SER A 442 -10.00 -2.67 -1.72
CA SER A 442 -9.10 -1.67 -2.28
C SER A 442 -9.62 -0.24 -2.09
N LEU A 443 -10.92 0.02 -2.34
CA LEU A 443 -11.52 1.35 -2.16
C LEU A 443 -11.51 1.80 -0.70
N THR A 444 -11.88 0.92 0.23
CA THR A 444 -11.95 1.28 1.65
C THR A 444 -10.56 1.49 2.25
N ASN A 445 -9.58 0.64 1.94
CA ASN A 445 -8.22 0.82 2.42
C ASN A 445 -7.55 2.07 1.82
N LEU A 446 -7.72 2.31 0.52
CA LEU A 446 -7.22 3.53 -0.12
C LEU A 446 -7.72 4.76 0.62
N ASN A 447 -9.02 4.86 0.83
CA ASN A 447 -9.63 6.01 1.48
C ASN A 447 -9.17 6.18 2.94
N THR A 448 -9.07 5.09 3.71
CA THR A 448 -8.59 5.14 5.10
C THR A 448 -7.16 5.66 5.20
N PHE A 449 -6.24 5.17 4.37
CA PHE A 449 -4.87 5.63 4.40
C PHE A 449 -4.72 7.07 3.91
N LEU A 450 -5.49 7.50 2.90
CA LEU A 450 -5.50 8.88 2.43
C LEU A 450 -5.96 9.84 3.55
N ILE A 451 -7.00 9.49 4.30
CA ILE A 451 -7.50 10.29 5.41
C ILE A 451 -6.47 10.35 6.55
N ILE A 452 -5.84 9.23 6.92
CA ILE A 452 -4.80 9.19 7.95
C ILE A 452 -3.61 10.07 7.55
N LEU A 453 -3.25 10.09 6.28
CA LEU A 453 -2.19 10.94 5.75
C LEU A 453 -2.53 12.43 5.91
N VAL A 454 -3.78 12.83 5.62
CA VAL A 454 -4.25 14.21 5.84
C VAL A 454 -4.21 14.60 7.31
N PHE A 455 -4.67 13.72 8.20
CA PHE A 455 -4.57 13.97 9.64
C PHE A 455 -3.10 14.12 10.10
N GLY A 456 -2.18 13.33 9.54
CA GLY A 456 -0.74 13.49 9.81
C GLY A 456 -0.23 14.88 9.45
N TYR A 457 -0.65 15.41 8.31
CA TYR A 457 -0.28 16.77 7.91
C TYR A 457 -0.90 17.84 8.83
N SER A 458 -2.18 17.72 9.16
CA SER A 458 -2.88 18.72 9.98
C SER A 458 -2.35 18.79 11.42
N LEU A 459 -1.94 17.66 12.01
CA LEU A 459 -1.41 17.61 13.38
C LEU A 459 0.00 18.18 13.49
N ASN A 460 0.86 17.90 12.52
CA ASN A 460 2.25 18.34 12.58
C ASN A 460 2.43 19.85 12.31
N THR A 461 1.53 20.45 11.60
CA THR A 461 1.56 21.90 11.36
C THR A 461 1.14 22.72 12.57
N ASN A 462 0.25 22.20 13.42
CA ASN A 462 -0.10 22.82 14.69
C ASN A 462 1.07 22.78 15.71
N ALA A 463 2.07 21.93 15.49
CA ALA A 463 3.28 21.87 16.33
C ALA A 463 4.36 22.87 15.92
N LEU A 464 4.22 23.54 14.77
CA LEU A 464 5.10 24.62 14.33
C LEU A 464 4.50 25.96 14.80
N PRO A 465 5.15 26.73 15.67
CA PRO A 465 4.66 28.05 16.06
C PRO A 465 4.73 29.02 14.89
N LEU A 466 3.65 29.11 14.12
CA LEU A 466 3.44 30.06 13.02
C LEU A 466 2.96 31.42 13.54
N GLY A 467 3.66 32.04 14.42
CA GLY A 467 3.34 33.39 14.88
C GLY A 467 4.36 33.86 15.87
N THR A 468 4.86 35.08 15.71
CA THR A 468 5.61 35.94 16.66
C THR A 468 6.44 35.27 17.77
N GLY A 469 6.28 34.00 18.03
CA GLY A 469 6.97 33.20 19.03
C GLY A 469 8.33 32.64 18.60
N LEU A 470 8.72 32.68 17.32
CA LEU A 470 10.05 32.24 16.88
C LEU A 470 11.18 33.03 17.54
N LEU A 471 11.00 34.33 17.79
CA LEU A 471 11.95 35.18 18.52
C LEU A 471 11.92 34.91 20.05
N GLY A 472 10.78 34.51 20.61
CA GLY A 472 10.66 34.15 22.04
C GLY A 472 11.24 32.78 22.38
N ALA A 473 11.07 31.78 21.51
CA ALA A 473 11.66 30.45 21.68
C ALA A 473 13.20 30.44 21.59
N TRP A 474 13.79 31.40 20.94
CA TRP A 474 15.25 31.56 20.85
C TRP A 474 15.88 32.14 22.12
N LYS A 475 15.09 32.79 22.98
CA LYS A 475 15.60 33.41 24.20
C LYS A 475 15.77 32.43 25.35
N ASN A 476 15.06 31.27 25.31
CA ASN A 476 15.22 30.21 26.29
C ASN A 476 16.07 29.08 25.72
N ASN A 477 17.38 29.12 25.97
CA ASN A 477 18.39 28.16 25.49
C ASN A 477 18.27 26.73 26.01
N ASN A 478 17.22 26.38 26.80
CA ASN A 478 17.12 25.11 27.51
C ASN A 478 15.87 24.28 27.20
N THR A 479 15.00 24.68 26.30
CA THR A 479 13.90 23.78 25.89
C THR A 479 14.38 22.98 24.67
N ASN A 480 14.70 21.71 24.91
CA ASN A 480 14.80 20.70 23.87
C ASN A 480 13.45 20.65 23.14
N LEU A 481 13.29 21.48 22.10
CA LEU A 481 12.20 21.36 21.14
C LEU A 481 12.41 20.03 20.43
N ASN A 482 11.85 18.96 21.01
CA ASN A 482 11.65 17.69 20.33
C ASN A 482 10.67 17.95 19.19
N ILE A 483 11.15 18.56 18.10
CA ILE A 483 10.42 18.64 16.84
C ILE A 483 10.23 17.20 16.40
N LYS A 484 9.00 16.71 16.54
CA LYS A 484 8.65 15.36 16.08
C LYS A 484 9.00 15.28 14.60
N SER A 485 10.05 14.53 14.30
CA SER A 485 10.62 14.38 12.97
C SER A 485 9.75 13.61 11.97
N ASN A 486 8.60 13.08 12.42
CA ASN A 486 7.75 12.22 11.63
C ASN A 486 6.40 12.89 11.37
N LEU A 487 6.10 13.10 10.09
CA LEU A 487 4.81 13.58 9.61
C LEU A 487 3.68 12.54 9.76
N ASP A 488 4.04 11.28 10.02
CA ASP A 488 3.10 10.17 10.11
C ASP A 488 2.53 10.02 11.53
N ILE A 489 1.23 9.77 11.62
CA ILE A 489 0.56 9.37 12.85
C ILE A 489 1.01 7.97 13.23
N ARG A 490 1.49 7.81 14.46
CA ARG A 490 1.93 6.52 14.98
C ARG A 490 0.90 5.87 15.89
N TYR A 491 0.39 6.61 16.88
CA TYR A 491 -0.49 6.08 17.92
C TYR A 491 -1.94 6.49 17.69
N ILE A 492 -2.86 5.61 18.05
CA ILE A 492 -4.32 5.89 18.01
C ILE A 492 -4.65 7.09 18.91
N SER A 493 -3.93 7.27 20.01
CA SER A 493 -4.11 8.41 20.93
C SER A 493 -3.84 9.77 20.28
N GLU A 494 -3.06 9.86 19.20
CA GLU A 494 -2.81 11.11 18.48
C GLU A 494 -4.04 11.62 17.73
N LEU A 495 -5.00 10.73 17.45
CA LEU A 495 -6.29 11.08 16.82
C LEU A 495 -7.35 11.62 17.79
N LYS A 496 -7.02 11.80 19.08
CA LYS A 496 -7.97 12.30 20.07
C LYS A 496 -8.57 13.64 19.64
N ALA A 497 -9.90 13.75 19.76
CA ALA A 497 -10.67 14.97 19.55
C ALA A 497 -10.55 15.60 18.15
N GLN A 498 -10.11 14.86 17.12
CA GLN A 498 -10.00 15.39 15.77
C GLN A 498 -11.36 15.75 15.15
N PHE A 499 -12.45 15.21 15.67
CA PHE A 499 -13.79 15.59 15.26
C PHE A 499 -14.08 17.09 15.50
N ILE A 500 -13.53 17.67 16.56
CA ILE A 500 -13.72 19.11 16.85
C ILE A 500 -12.95 19.97 15.84
N ASN A 501 -11.74 19.53 15.45
CA ASN A 501 -10.88 20.28 14.54
C ASN A 501 -11.30 20.13 13.06
N ASN A 502 -11.57 18.89 12.65
CA ASN A 502 -11.91 18.53 11.27
C ASN A 502 -13.07 17.54 11.21
N PRO A 503 -14.34 18.00 11.35
CA PRO A 503 -15.50 17.11 11.46
C PRO A 503 -15.74 16.26 10.22
N ILE A 504 -15.56 16.83 9.01
CA ILE A 504 -15.81 16.13 7.74
C ILE A 504 -14.81 14.98 7.56
N LEU A 505 -13.52 15.20 7.81
CA LEU A 505 -12.50 14.16 7.69
C LEU A 505 -12.69 13.06 8.73
N SER A 506 -13.05 13.39 9.96
CA SER A 506 -13.34 12.41 11.01
C SER A 506 -14.57 11.56 10.70
N LEU A 507 -15.61 12.17 10.14
CA LEU A 507 -16.79 11.46 9.68
C LEU A 507 -16.46 10.53 8.49
N SER A 508 -15.67 10.99 7.52
CA SER A 508 -15.24 10.16 6.40
C SER A 508 -14.42 8.96 6.85
N LEU A 509 -13.53 9.14 7.85
CA LEU A 509 -12.80 8.00 8.45
C LEU A 509 -13.74 7.04 9.17
N ALA A 510 -14.73 7.54 9.90
CA ALA A 510 -15.74 6.70 10.57
C ALA A 510 -16.53 5.85 9.56
N ILE A 511 -16.95 6.43 8.42
CA ILE A 511 -17.63 5.69 7.33
C ILE A 511 -16.76 4.56 6.81
N CYS A 512 -15.46 4.80 6.56
CA CYS A 512 -14.54 3.77 6.11
C CYS A 512 -14.37 2.65 7.13
N LEU A 513 -14.20 3.00 8.42
CA LEU A 513 -14.06 2.02 9.50
C LEU A 513 -15.33 1.20 9.71
N PHE A 514 -16.52 1.81 9.62
CA PHE A 514 -17.79 1.07 9.64
C PHE A 514 -17.95 0.16 8.43
N SER A 515 -17.50 0.57 7.25
CA SER A 515 -17.49 -0.29 6.07
C SER A 515 -16.57 -1.50 6.25
N MET A 516 -15.35 -1.32 6.79
CA MET A 516 -14.45 -2.43 7.10
C MET A 516 -15.01 -3.35 8.19
N ALA A 517 -15.70 -2.80 9.18
CA ALA A 517 -16.41 -3.59 10.19
C ALA A 517 -17.53 -4.45 9.57
N GLY A 518 -18.14 -3.99 8.49
CA GLY A 518 -19.25 -4.68 7.82
C GLY A 518 -20.61 -4.26 8.38
N VAL A 519 -20.77 -2.97 8.69
CA VAL A 519 -22.06 -2.43 9.16
C VAL A 519 -22.96 -2.11 7.97
N PRO A 520 -24.21 -2.63 7.91
CA PRO A 520 -25.16 -2.18 6.90
C PRO A 520 -25.46 -0.68 7.13
N PRO A 521 -25.61 0.15 6.12
CA PRO A 521 -25.83 -0.11 4.70
C PRO A 521 -24.60 0.01 3.80
N LEU A 522 -23.39 -0.08 4.35
CA LEU A 522 -22.16 0.19 3.64
C LEU A 522 -21.69 -0.99 2.77
N ILE A 523 -20.91 -0.69 1.74
CA ILE A 523 -20.43 -1.68 0.75
C ILE A 523 -19.73 -2.89 1.38
N GLY A 524 -19.02 -2.71 2.51
CA GLY A 524 -18.29 -3.79 3.19
C GLY A 524 -19.18 -4.88 3.78
N PHE A 525 -20.43 -4.55 4.12
CA PHE A 525 -21.41 -5.55 4.55
C PHE A 525 -21.75 -6.52 3.42
N PHE A 526 -22.04 -6.01 2.24
CA PHE A 526 -22.40 -6.82 1.09
C PHE A 526 -21.26 -7.75 0.66
N ALA A 527 -20.02 -7.25 0.68
CA ALA A 527 -18.85 -8.06 0.35
C ALA A 527 -18.67 -9.25 1.31
N LYS A 528 -18.76 -9.02 2.63
CA LYS A 528 -18.71 -10.11 3.61
C LYS A 528 -19.88 -11.08 3.46
N GLN A 529 -21.09 -10.55 3.23
CA GLN A 529 -22.28 -11.35 3.05
C GLN A 529 -22.17 -12.29 1.86
N GLN A 530 -21.69 -11.83 0.70
CA GLN A 530 -21.53 -12.66 -0.49
C GLN A 530 -20.52 -13.80 -0.28
N VAL A 531 -19.36 -13.50 0.34
CA VAL A 531 -18.36 -14.55 0.65
C VAL A 531 -18.92 -15.58 1.62
N LEU A 532 -19.64 -15.15 2.66
CA LEU A 532 -20.27 -16.07 3.60
C LEU A 532 -21.38 -16.90 2.95
N TYR A 533 -22.16 -16.29 2.06
CA TYR A 533 -23.22 -16.97 1.32
C TYR A 533 -22.63 -18.06 0.42
N SER A 534 -21.59 -17.76 -0.36
CA SER A 534 -20.92 -18.76 -1.21
C SER A 534 -20.31 -19.90 -0.38
N ALA A 535 -19.68 -19.60 0.76
CA ALA A 535 -19.10 -20.61 1.65
C ALA A 535 -20.17 -21.51 2.30
N THR A 536 -21.31 -20.94 2.72
CA THR A 536 -22.41 -21.74 3.31
C THR A 536 -23.13 -22.58 2.25
N TYR A 537 -23.30 -22.05 1.05
CA TYR A 537 -23.90 -22.80 -0.06
C TYR A 537 -23.06 -24.03 -0.44
N SER A 538 -21.74 -23.90 -0.39
CA SER A 538 -20.79 -25.00 -0.65
C SER A 538 -20.57 -25.94 0.55
N GLY A 539 -21.30 -25.76 1.67
CA GLY A 539 -21.27 -26.65 2.85
C GLY A 539 -20.17 -26.36 3.86
N TYR A 540 -19.39 -25.28 3.73
CA TYR A 540 -18.31 -24.90 4.68
C TYR A 540 -18.85 -24.16 5.90
N TYR A 541 -19.79 -24.76 6.64
CA TYR A 541 -20.47 -24.13 7.78
C TYR A 541 -19.53 -23.74 8.92
N PHE A 542 -18.55 -24.58 9.25
CA PHE A 542 -17.63 -24.31 10.34
C PHE A 542 -16.82 -23.01 10.12
N ILE A 543 -16.23 -22.85 8.94
CA ILE A 543 -15.43 -21.66 8.63
C ILE A 543 -16.32 -20.41 8.52
N SER A 544 -17.52 -20.53 7.98
CA SER A 544 -18.47 -19.43 7.90
C SER A 544 -18.89 -18.93 9.29
N ILE A 545 -19.14 -19.82 10.26
CA ILE A 545 -19.42 -19.43 11.65
C ILE A 545 -18.21 -18.73 12.28
N VAL A 546 -17.01 -19.27 12.09
CA VAL A 546 -15.78 -18.61 12.59
C VAL A 546 -15.62 -17.23 11.95
N ALA A 547 -15.85 -17.08 10.65
CA ALA A 547 -15.73 -15.79 9.95
C ALA A 547 -16.74 -14.76 10.46
N ILE A 548 -17.97 -15.17 10.81
CA ILE A 548 -18.96 -14.28 11.44
C ILE A 548 -18.48 -13.84 12.82
N LEU A 549 -18.05 -14.75 13.69
CA LEU A 549 -17.55 -14.42 15.03
C LEU A 549 -16.35 -13.46 14.96
N VAL A 550 -15.41 -13.74 14.06
CA VAL A 550 -14.24 -12.91 13.80
C VAL A 550 -14.63 -11.52 13.31
N SER A 551 -15.64 -11.39 12.44
CA SER A 551 -16.12 -10.10 11.97
C SER A 551 -16.70 -9.24 13.10
N VAL A 552 -17.41 -9.83 14.06
CA VAL A 552 -17.94 -9.14 15.25
C VAL A 552 -16.78 -8.69 16.16
N ILE A 553 -15.79 -9.54 16.38
CA ILE A 553 -14.61 -9.19 17.18
C ILE A 553 -13.84 -8.05 16.50
N SER A 554 -13.65 -8.09 15.18
CA SER A 554 -12.96 -7.04 14.43
C SER A 554 -13.67 -5.69 14.51
N ALA A 555 -14.99 -5.66 14.58
CA ALA A 555 -15.73 -4.42 14.74
C ALA A 555 -15.32 -3.65 16.02
N SER A 556 -14.93 -4.35 17.10
CA SER A 556 -14.58 -3.72 18.38
C SER A 556 -13.36 -2.78 18.27
N TYR A 557 -12.28 -3.16 17.58
CA TYR A 557 -11.11 -2.29 17.43
C TYR A 557 -11.37 -1.12 16.45
N TYR A 558 -12.24 -1.28 15.45
CA TYR A 558 -12.67 -0.16 14.61
C TYR A 558 -13.50 0.85 15.41
N LEU A 559 -14.43 0.36 16.24
CA LEU A 559 -15.22 1.21 17.15
C LEU A 559 -14.34 1.93 18.18
N GLN A 560 -13.27 1.30 18.64
CA GLN A 560 -12.30 1.94 19.53
C GLN A 560 -11.64 3.16 18.87
N ILE A 561 -11.23 3.06 17.59
CA ILE A 561 -10.66 4.20 16.86
C ILE A 561 -11.72 5.32 16.73
N ILE A 562 -12.94 4.97 16.33
CA ILE A 562 -14.06 5.94 16.18
C ILE A 562 -14.32 6.63 17.52
N LYS A 563 -14.34 5.89 18.63
CA LYS A 563 -14.51 6.44 19.98
C LYS A 563 -13.42 7.47 20.32
N VAL A 564 -12.16 7.17 20.05
CA VAL A 564 -11.04 8.08 20.33
C VAL A 564 -11.12 9.36 19.52
N ILE A 565 -11.58 9.30 18.26
CA ILE A 565 -11.70 10.45 17.37
C ILE A 565 -12.83 11.38 17.80
N HIS A 566 -14.00 10.81 18.17
CA HIS A 566 -15.22 11.59 18.40
C HIS A 566 -15.37 12.06 19.85
N PHE A 567 -14.87 11.29 20.83
CA PHE A 567 -15.07 11.58 22.24
C PHE A 567 -13.76 12.02 22.91
N PRO A 568 -13.63 13.32 23.28
CA PRO A 568 -12.51 13.76 24.11
C PRO A 568 -12.66 13.17 25.51
N ILE A 569 -11.64 12.41 25.96
CA ILE A 569 -11.56 11.99 27.36
C ILE A 569 -11.23 13.25 28.18
N LYS A 570 -12.11 13.67 29.07
CA LYS A 570 -11.81 14.70 30.08
C LYS A 570 -10.78 14.12 31.06
N ASP A 571 -9.54 14.46 30.88
CA ASP A 571 -8.52 14.23 31.91
C ASP A 571 -8.83 15.19 33.05
N ASN A 572 -9.38 14.68 34.18
CA ASN A 572 -9.81 15.45 35.33
C ASN A 572 -8.67 16.17 36.09
N ASN A 573 -7.44 16.10 35.63
CA ASN A 573 -6.25 16.59 36.35
C ASN A 573 -5.64 17.89 35.81
N THR A 574 -6.26 18.60 34.87
CA THR A 574 -5.69 19.85 34.31
C THR A 574 -6.61 21.07 34.49
N TYR A 575 -7.52 21.04 35.47
CA TYR A 575 -8.26 22.25 35.86
C TYR A 575 -7.64 22.86 37.11
N ASN A 576 -6.45 23.41 37.03
CA ASN A 576 -6.02 24.51 37.87
C ASN A 576 -4.87 25.23 37.16
N ASN A 577 -5.12 26.48 36.85
CA ASN A 577 -4.17 27.50 36.41
C ASN A 577 -3.71 27.44 34.92
N THR A 578 -4.51 28.03 34.06
CA THR A 578 -3.96 29.01 33.12
C THR A 578 -5.07 29.94 32.61
N ASP A 579 -4.94 31.12 33.00
CA ASP A 579 -5.45 32.41 32.56
C ASP A 579 -6.28 32.51 31.29
N ASN A 580 -7.39 33.24 31.45
CA ASN A 580 -8.42 33.66 30.52
C ASN A 580 -7.93 34.56 29.34
N ASN A 581 -6.66 34.52 28.94
CA ASN A 581 -6.11 35.54 28.02
C ASN A 581 -5.74 35.06 26.61
N ASN A 582 -6.01 33.79 26.22
CA ASN A 582 -5.68 33.34 24.86
C ASN A 582 -6.88 32.69 24.14
N LYS A 583 -8.02 33.40 24.08
CA LYS A 583 -9.15 33.00 23.25
C LYS A 583 -9.01 33.32 21.75
N ASN A 584 -7.86 33.79 21.29
CA ASN A 584 -7.60 34.17 19.90
C ASN A 584 -6.61 33.27 19.15
N ASP A 585 -6.27 32.10 19.70
CA ASP A 585 -5.61 31.07 18.86
C ASP A 585 -6.68 30.49 17.89
N SER A 586 -6.98 31.28 16.87
CA SER A 586 -7.62 30.79 15.67
C SER A 586 -6.77 29.62 15.16
N ASN A 587 -7.24 28.38 15.43
CA ASN A 587 -6.67 27.16 14.84
C ASN A 587 -6.51 27.43 13.35
N SER A 588 -5.30 27.67 12.90
CA SER A 588 -4.99 27.84 11.48
C SER A 588 -5.23 26.48 10.83
N ILE A 589 -6.45 26.28 10.36
CA ILE A 589 -6.83 25.10 9.59
C ILE A 589 -6.03 25.18 8.31
N ILE A 590 -5.05 24.29 8.16
CA ILE A 590 -4.31 24.20 6.91
C ILE A 590 -5.24 23.66 5.86
N PRO A 591 -5.44 24.37 4.76
CA PRO A 591 -6.29 23.91 3.69
C PRO A 591 -5.67 22.66 3.07
N VAL A 592 -6.41 21.57 3.10
CA VAL A 592 -6.11 20.36 2.33
C VAL A 592 -6.12 20.73 0.85
N THR A 593 -5.20 20.17 0.06
CA THR A 593 -5.22 20.43 -1.39
C THR A 593 -6.57 19.99 -2.00
N ASN A 594 -7.09 20.77 -2.94
CA ASN A 594 -8.39 20.50 -3.56
C ASN A 594 -8.47 19.10 -4.18
N ILE A 595 -7.38 18.63 -4.78
CA ILE A 595 -7.30 17.27 -5.39
C ILE A 595 -7.43 16.21 -4.30
N HIS A 596 -6.75 16.34 -3.18
CA HIS A 596 -6.81 15.37 -2.08
C HIS A 596 -8.22 15.34 -1.44
N SER A 597 -8.81 16.50 -1.22
CA SER A 597 -10.16 16.58 -0.67
C SER A 597 -11.20 16.01 -1.64
N MET A 598 -11.03 16.24 -2.95
CA MET A 598 -11.88 15.67 -4.00
C MET A 598 -11.80 14.14 -4.05
N THR A 599 -10.58 13.56 -4.02
CA THR A 599 -10.42 12.10 -4.02
C THR A 599 -11.05 11.45 -2.80
N ILE A 600 -10.85 12.00 -1.59
CA ILE A 600 -11.48 11.50 -0.37
C ILE A 600 -12.99 11.59 -0.46
N SER A 601 -13.53 12.72 -0.94
CA SER A 601 -14.99 12.91 -1.03
C SER A 601 -15.64 11.94 -2.02
N ILE A 602 -15.03 11.72 -3.19
CA ILE A 602 -15.54 10.74 -4.17
C ILE A 602 -15.54 9.34 -3.56
N LEU A 603 -14.41 8.91 -2.96
CA LEU A 603 -14.32 7.58 -2.37
C LEU A 603 -15.27 7.39 -1.17
N THR A 604 -15.45 8.40 -0.32
CA THR A 604 -16.42 8.29 0.79
C THR A 604 -17.86 8.22 0.30
N LEU A 605 -18.20 9.00 -0.74
CA LEU A 605 -19.54 8.96 -1.33
C LEU A 605 -19.79 7.62 -2.04
N THR A 606 -18.84 7.06 -2.76
CA THR A 606 -18.99 5.71 -3.36
C THR A 606 -19.24 4.64 -2.31
N ILE A 607 -18.55 4.68 -1.16
CA ILE A 607 -18.75 3.74 -0.06
C ILE A 607 -20.12 3.89 0.59
N LEU A 608 -20.57 5.15 0.81
CA LEU A 608 -21.83 5.47 1.48
C LEU A 608 -23.04 5.21 0.59
N LEU A 609 -23.00 5.69 -0.66
CA LEU A 609 -24.12 5.68 -1.59
C LEU A 609 -24.24 4.39 -2.39
N PHE A 610 -23.40 3.40 -2.14
CA PHE A 610 -23.44 2.10 -2.82
C PHE A 610 -24.83 1.45 -2.77
N ILE A 611 -25.55 1.59 -1.64
CA ILE A 611 -26.88 0.99 -1.47
C ILE A 611 -27.95 1.55 -2.43
N LEU A 612 -27.76 2.76 -2.96
CA LEU A 612 -28.74 3.38 -3.86
C LEU A 612 -28.78 2.67 -5.23
N ASN A 613 -27.61 2.19 -5.70
CA ASN A 613 -27.55 1.47 -6.97
C ASN A 613 -26.46 0.38 -6.94
N PRO A 614 -26.70 -0.73 -6.21
CA PRO A 614 -25.73 -1.81 -6.10
C PRO A 614 -25.60 -2.62 -7.39
N SER A 615 -26.65 -2.61 -8.25
CA SER A 615 -26.74 -3.47 -9.44
C SER A 615 -25.60 -3.23 -10.45
N ILE A 616 -25.07 -2.01 -10.55
CA ILE A 616 -23.99 -1.69 -11.50
C ILE A 616 -22.73 -2.53 -11.17
N LEU A 617 -22.30 -2.51 -9.91
CA LEU A 617 -21.10 -3.26 -9.50
C LEU A 617 -21.37 -4.76 -9.42
N LEU A 618 -22.53 -5.19 -8.92
CA LEU A 618 -22.87 -6.60 -8.80
C LEU A 618 -23.01 -7.27 -10.18
N ASN A 619 -23.69 -6.62 -11.12
CA ASN A 619 -23.80 -7.16 -12.47
C ASN A 619 -22.45 -7.21 -13.20
N SER A 620 -21.59 -6.21 -13.01
CA SER A 620 -20.25 -6.24 -13.62
C SER A 620 -19.36 -7.36 -13.03
N THR A 621 -19.40 -7.60 -11.72
CA THR A 621 -18.67 -8.70 -11.09
C THR A 621 -19.22 -10.08 -11.48
N HIS A 622 -20.53 -10.19 -11.64
CA HIS A 622 -21.17 -11.41 -12.12
C HIS A 622 -20.76 -11.73 -13.58
N LEU A 623 -20.79 -10.75 -14.47
CA LEU A 623 -20.34 -10.93 -15.86
C LEU A 623 -18.87 -11.34 -15.93
N LEU A 624 -18.01 -10.77 -15.09
CA LEU A 624 -16.61 -11.16 -15.02
C LEU A 624 -16.44 -12.60 -14.48
N ALA A 625 -17.22 -13.00 -13.48
CA ALA A 625 -17.20 -14.38 -12.99
C ALA A 625 -17.66 -15.38 -14.06
N LEU A 626 -18.75 -15.07 -14.78
CA LEU A 626 -19.22 -15.89 -15.90
C LEU A 626 -18.17 -16.08 -16.99
N SER A 627 -17.34 -15.07 -17.27
CA SER A 627 -16.30 -15.20 -18.29
C SER A 627 -15.18 -16.19 -17.93
N ILE A 628 -15.03 -16.58 -16.64
CA ILE A 628 -14.09 -17.64 -16.23
C ILE A 628 -14.69 -19.02 -16.49
N PHE A 629 -15.99 -19.21 -16.21
CA PHE A 629 -16.62 -20.53 -16.26
C PHE A 629 -17.22 -20.90 -17.63
N ASN A 630 -17.39 -19.90 -18.52
CA ASN A 630 -17.93 -20.10 -19.87
C ASN A 630 -16.84 -20.18 -20.97
N CYS A 631 -15.56 -20.13 -20.59
CA CYS A 631 -14.42 -20.38 -21.49
C CYS A 631 -14.13 -21.92 -21.54
#